data_076976a1a676dd657cba5f52e2ad0107
#
_entry.id   076976a1a676dd657cba5f52e2ad0107
#
_cell.length_a   1.000
_cell.length_b   1.000
_cell.length_c   1.000
_cell.angle_alpha   90.00
_cell.angle_beta   90.00
_cell.angle_gamma   90.00
#
_symmetry.space_group_name_H-M   'P 1'
#
loop_
_entity.id
_entity.type
_entity.pdbx_description
1 polymer ?
#
loop_
_entity_poly.entity_id
_entity_poly.type
_entity_poly.pdbx_seq_one_letter_code
_entity_poly.pdbx_strand_id
1 'polypeptide(L)'
;MSALAWAHPLVAEWFINKFGTPTEPQELGWPHILSGRTTLISAPTGSGKTLAAFLACIDRLVRKALAGELHDRTEVLYISPLKALGNDIQKNLEVPLGQILQMAGERGLLMPQIRTAVRTGDTLAPERRAMLKCPPHILVTTPESLYILLTAEKSRAILRDVETVIVDEIHAVADDKRGAHLALSLERLEALTYRSPVRIGLSATQKPIEEVAHFLSGNGRPEPEIVNIGHKRKLDLAVEIPATLLGPVASNEMWDEIYDRIVQLSEQHRSTLVFVNTRRLVERVAHNLAERIGEENVGAHHGSLSRRLRLEAERKLKEGKIKVLIATASLELGIDIGTVDLVIQISSPRAIAVALQRVGRSGHWRGAVPKGRLFVTTRDDLLECASLVRAVRQGDLDRLIIPDCPLDVMAQQIVATCAASNSSVSRPATLSSGNGHVARTFLSGNSSDQSPDDPGWDEDELFALVKRAYPYRNLPRELFDSIIAMLSEGIAARRGRYGAYLHHDRVNRKLRARRGARLAAITSGGAIPETALFTVVAQPEGGIVGTLDEDFAIESNAGDIVLLGNTSWRIRRVEGKSGRVLVEDAH
;
A
#
# COMPACT_ATOMS: atom_id res chain seq x y z
N MET A 1 28.85 -5.49 22.55
CA MET A 1 28.49 -6.71 21.80
C MET A 1 28.10 -6.28 20.39
N SER A 2 28.42 -7.06 19.34
CA SER A 2 28.00 -6.73 17.97
C SER A 2 26.48 -6.71 17.90
N ALA A 3 25.88 -5.69 17.29
CA ALA A 3 24.43 -5.59 17.08
C ALA A 3 23.86 -6.76 16.26
N LEU A 4 24.72 -7.55 15.60
CA LEU A 4 24.40 -8.74 14.81
C LEU A 4 24.73 -10.07 15.52
N ALA A 5 25.04 -10.05 16.83
CA ALA A 5 25.37 -11.28 17.58
C ALA A 5 24.22 -12.32 17.57
N TRP A 6 23.00 -11.92 17.31
CA TRP A 6 21.82 -12.78 17.18
C TRP A 6 21.73 -13.49 15.83
N ALA A 7 22.34 -12.93 14.76
CA ALA A 7 22.22 -13.44 13.41
C ALA A 7 23.11 -14.68 13.19
N HIS A 8 22.68 -15.58 12.32
CA HIS A 8 23.53 -16.68 11.86
C HIS A 8 24.81 -16.14 11.24
N PRO A 9 26.00 -16.75 11.46
CA PRO A 9 27.30 -16.23 10.97
C PRO A 9 27.30 -15.86 9.49
N LEU A 10 26.63 -16.67 8.65
CA LEU A 10 26.49 -16.42 7.21
C LEU A 10 25.74 -15.12 6.91
N VAL A 11 24.65 -14.86 7.63
CA VAL A 11 23.80 -13.65 7.46
C VAL A 11 24.53 -12.42 8.02
N ALA A 12 25.17 -12.55 9.17
CA ALA A 12 25.96 -11.47 9.78
C ALA A 12 27.11 -11.03 8.89
N GLU A 13 27.86 -11.97 8.34
CA GLU A 13 28.97 -11.69 7.43
C GLU A 13 28.50 -11.06 6.13
N TRP A 14 27.45 -11.60 5.52
CA TRP A 14 26.84 -10.97 4.34
C TRP A 14 26.47 -9.51 4.62
N PHE A 15 25.83 -9.23 5.75
CA PHE A 15 25.42 -7.88 6.12
C PHE A 15 26.63 -6.94 6.30
N ILE A 16 27.66 -7.40 7.04
CA ILE A 16 28.87 -6.61 7.31
C ILE A 16 29.60 -6.30 6.00
N ASN A 17 29.77 -7.29 5.13
CA ASN A 17 30.42 -7.11 3.84
C ASN A 17 29.67 -6.12 2.91
N LYS A 18 28.34 -6.07 3.01
CA LYS A 18 27.51 -5.23 2.14
C LYS A 18 27.29 -3.82 2.66
N PHE A 19 27.07 -3.67 3.96
CA PHE A 19 26.62 -2.42 4.60
C PHE A 19 27.55 -1.90 5.69
N GLY A 20 28.48 -2.70 6.16
CA GLY A 20 29.36 -2.38 7.28
C GLY A 20 28.62 -2.41 8.62
N THR A 21 28.30 -1.25 9.16
CA THR A 21 27.61 -1.14 10.46
C THR A 21 26.09 -1.01 10.28
N PRO A 22 25.29 -1.59 11.19
CA PRO A 22 23.87 -1.39 11.24
C PRO A 22 23.49 0.09 11.40
N THR A 23 22.27 0.42 11.00
CA THR A 23 21.66 1.73 11.21
C THR A 23 20.91 1.75 12.53
N GLU A 24 20.65 2.95 13.08
CA GLU A 24 19.93 3.12 14.34
C GLU A 24 18.55 2.40 14.36
N PRO A 25 17.67 2.50 13.29
CA PRO A 25 16.43 1.74 13.24
C PRO A 25 16.63 0.22 13.27
N GLN A 26 17.75 -0.29 12.75
CA GLN A 26 18.08 -1.71 12.76
C GLN A 26 18.51 -2.17 14.16
N GLU A 27 19.43 -1.43 14.79
CA GLU A 27 19.91 -1.75 16.13
C GLU A 27 18.82 -1.72 17.19
N LEU A 28 17.93 -0.73 17.11
CA LEU A 28 16.83 -0.58 18.06
C LEU A 28 15.64 -1.51 17.75
N GLY A 29 15.41 -1.85 16.47
CA GLY A 29 14.26 -2.67 16.07
C GLY A 29 14.46 -4.17 16.30
N TRP A 30 15.65 -4.70 16.03
CA TRP A 30 15.89 -6.15 16.11
C TRP A 30 15.60 -6.77 17.48
N PRO A 31 15.95 -6.19 18.63
CA PRO A 31 15.63 -6.79 19.93
C PRO A 31 14.12 -7.04 20.13
N HIS A 32 13.29 -6.10 19.70
CA HIS A 32 11.82 -6.21 19.81
C HIS A 32 11.26 -7.25 18.82
N ILE A 33 11.73 -7.24 17.58
CA ILE A 33 11.32 -8.21 16.55
C ILE A 33 11.66 -9.63 16.97
N LEU A 34 12.90 -9.84 17.44
CA LEU A 34 13.40 -11.16 17.86
C LEU A 34 12.69 -11.68 19.12
N SER A 35 12.22 -10.80 20.00
CA SER A 35 11.40 -11.19 21.16
C SER A 35 9.96 -11.54 20.81
N GLY A 36 9.57 -11.46 19.52
CA GLY A 36 8.22 -11.78 19.05
C GLY A 36 7.17 -10.71 19.37
N ARG A 37 7.58 -9.49 19.68
CA ARG A 37 6.67 -8.38 19.97
C ARG A 37 6.23 -7.67 18.70
N THR A 38 4.97 -7.25 18.66
CA THR A 38 4.50 -6.32 17.62
C THR A 38 5.32 -5.04 17.69
N THR A 39 5.98 -4.69 16.58
CA THR A 39 6.95 -3.60 16.55
C THR A 39 6.65 -2.64 15.41
N LEU A 40 6.54 -1.35 15.70
CA LEU A 40 6.47 -0.27 14.71
C LEU A 40 7.82 0.42 14.62
N ILE A 41 8.44 0.42 13.42
CA ILE A 41 9.67 1.17 13.13
C ILE A 41 9.31 2.39 12.32
N SER A 42 9.42 3.57 12.95
CA SER A 42 9.21 4.86 12.32
C SER A 42 10.55 5.55 12.08
N ALA A 43 10.89 5.73 10.81
CA ALA A 43 12.15 6.32 10.42
C ALA A 43 12.05 6.92 9.00
N PRO A 44 12.89 7.92 8.66
CA PRO A 44 12.93 8.51 7.32
C PRO A 44 13.20 7.47 6.22
N THR A 45 12.81 7.79 4.99
CA THR A 45 13.12 6.97 3.82
C THR A 45 14.66 6.84 3.66
N GLY A 46 15.12 5.65 3.29
CA GLY A 46 16.56 5.35 3.15
C GLY A 46 17.29 5.07 4.45
N SER A 47 16.62 5.01 5.60
CA SER A 47 17.23 4.70 6.92
C SER A 47 17.52 3.21 7.14
N GLY A 48 17.11 2.32 6.22
CA GLY A 48 17.30 0.87 6.35
C GLY A 48 16.20 0.13 7.12
N LYS A 49 15.04 0.77 7.38
CA LYS A 49 13.89 0.17 8.09
C LYS A 49 13.38 -1.10 7.43
N THR A 50 13.27 -1.14 6.10
CA THR A 50 12.77 -2.31 5.36
C THR A 50 13.69 -3.51 5.53
N LEU A 51 15.01 -3.29 5.45
CA LEU A 51 15.98 -4.35 5.70
C LEU A 51 15.99 -4.79 7.18
N ALA A 52 15.68 -3.91 8.14
CA ALA A 52 15.54 -4.29 9.54
C ALA A 52 14.49 -5.40 9.73
N ALA A 53 13.31 -5.23 9.12
CA ALA A 53 12.24 -6.23 9.17
C ALA A 53 12.62 -7.51 8.40
N PHE A 54 13.14 -7.39 7.18
CA PHE A 54 13.48 -8.56 6.36
C PHE A 54 14.63 -9.37 6.91
N LEU A 55 15.69 -8.75 7.48
CA LEU A 55 16.87 -9.47 7.92
C LEU A 55 16.56 -10.49 9.01
N ALA A 56 15.70 -10.14 9.96
CA ALA A 56 15.25 -11.07 11.00
C ALA A 56 14.47 -12.26 10.40
N CYS A 57 13.64 -12.01 9.39
CA CYS A 57 12.91 -13.07 8.69
C CYS A 57 13.84 -13.94 7.83
N ILE A 58 14.79 -13.33 7.12
CA ILE A 58 15.80 -14.03 6.32
C ILE A 58 16.64 -14.92 7.21
N ASP A 59 17.15 -14.42 8.34
CA ASP A 59 17.96 -15.20 9.27
C ASP A 59 17.22 -16.46 9.76
N ARG A 60 15.96 -16.30 10.16
CA ARG A 60 15.12 -17.42 10.59
C ARG A 60 14.96 -18.47 9.48
N LEU A 61 14.68 -18.04 8.25
CA LEU A 61 14.51 -18.95 7.10
C LEU A 61 15.84 -19.61 6.70
N VAL A 62 16.98 -18.90 6.77
CA VAL A 62 18.33 -19.46 6.54
C VAL A 62 18.65 -20.53 7.56
N ARG A 63 18.34 -20.31 8.85
CA ARG A 63 18.52 -21.34 9.90
C ARG A 63 17.69 -22.58 9.63
N LYS A 64 16.40 -22.42 9.28
CA LYS A 64 15.52 -23.53 8.89
C LYS A 64 16.04 -24.27 7.65
N ALA A 65 16.52 -23.53 6.65
CA ALA A 65 17.08 -24.11 5.43
C ALA A 65 18.32 -24.97 5.70
N LEU A 66 19.26 -24.45 6.51
CA LEU A 66 20.49 -25.18 6.89
C LEU A 66 20.21 -26.38 7.81
N ALA A 67 19.14 -26.31 8.61
CA ALA A 67 18.70 -27.44 9.47
C ALA A 67 17.89 -28.48 8.70
N GLY A 68 17.55 -28.28 7.43
CA GLY A 68 16.67 -29.17 6.66
C GLY A 68 15.19 -29.09 7.06
N GLU A 69 14.79 -28.01 7.75
CA GLU A 69 13.44 -27.77 8.27
C GLU A 69 12.63 -26.79 7.42
N LEU A 70 13.17 -26.38 6.27
CA LEU A 70 12.48 -25.48 5.34
C LEU A 70 11.44 -26.25 4.52
N HIS A 71 10.17 -26.04 4.81
CA HIS A 71 9.06 -26.70 4.14
C HIS A 71 8.38 -25.78 3.12
N ASP A 72 7.65 -26.34 2.14
CA ASP A 72 6.90 -25.63 1.10
C ASP A 72 5.66 -24.93 1.69
N ARG A 73 5.86 -23.87 2.45
CA ARG A 73 4.80 -23.08 3.11
C ARG A 73 5.18 -21.61 3.18
N THR A 74 4.17 -20.76 3.28
CA THR A 74 4.37 -19.31 3.44
C THR A 74 4.48 -18.96 4.91
N GLU A 75 5.65 -18.52 5.33
CA GLU A 75 5.93 -18.16 6.73
C GLU A 75 6.00 -16.63 6.95
N VAL A 76 6.33 -15.88 5.89
CA VAL A 76 6.44 -14.42 5.95
C VAL A 76 5.51 -13.81 4.92
N LEU A 77 4.66 -12.88 5.39
CA LEU A 77 3.77 -12.09 4.55
C LEU A 77 4.23 -10.62 4.61
N TYR A 78 4.59 -10.06 3.46
CA TYR A 78 4.91 -8.65 3.32
C TYR A 78 3.79 -7.95 2.57
N ILE A 79 3.23 -6.92 3.20
CA ILE A 79 2.11 -6.14 2.67
C ILE A 79 2.59 -4.72 2.42
N SER A 80 2.43 -4.25 1.18
CA SER A 80 2.69 -2.86 0.83
C SER A 80 1.50 -2.26 0.09
N PRO A 81 1.13 -1.01 0.38
CA PRO A 81 0.02 -0.33 -0.27
C PRO A 81 0.28 -0.03 -1.75
N LEU A 82 1.51 -0.21 -2.23
CA LEU A 82 1.95 0.18 -3.56
C LEU A 82 2.04 -1.02 -4.50
N LYS A 83 1.56 -0.84 -5.74
CA LYS A 83 1.73 -1.84 -6.81
C LYS A 83 3.16 -1.91 -7.37
N ALA A 84 3.95 -0.85 -7.24
CA ALA A 84 5.30 -0.73 -7.80
C ALA A 84 6.39 -1.40 -6.94
N LEU A 85 6.10 -2.57 -6.41
CA LEU A 85 6.94 -3.33 -5.46
C LEU A 85 8.18 -4.00 -6.08
N GLY A 86 8.30 -4.06 -7.42
CA GLY A 86 9.29 -4.91 -8.06
C GLY A 86 10.75 -4.61 -7.70
N ASN A 87 11.16 -3.34 -7.74
CA ASN A 87 12.55 -2.96 -7.50
C ASN A 87 12.95 -3.05 -6.02
N ASP A 88 12.05 -2.69 -5.11
CA ASP A 88 12.33 -2.74 -3.67
C ASP A 88 12.45 -4.18 -3.18
N ILE A 89 11.62 -5.08 -3.71
CA ILE A 89 11.69 -6.51 -3.39
C ILE A 89 12.98 -7.11 -3.93
N GLN A 90 13.33 -6.81 -5.17
CA GLN A 90 14.56 -7.29 -5.76
C GLN A 90 15.77 -6.87 -4.91
N LYS A 91 15.86 -5.60 -4.54
CA LYS A 91 16.98 -5.02 -3.80
C LYS A 91 17.06 -5.48 -2.34
N ASN A 92 15.92 -5.51 -1.64
CA ASN A 92 15.88 -5.77 -0.20
C ASN A 92 15.61 -7.25 0.14
N LEU A 93 15.26 -8.08 -0.82
CA LEU A 93 14.91 -9.48 -0.60
C LEU A 93 15.61 -10.44 -1.56
N GLU A 94 15.43 -10.32 -2.87
CA GLU A 94 15.97 -11.30 -3.84
C GLU A 94 17.48 -11.27 -3.92
N VAL A 95 18.08 -10.07 -4.00
CA VAL A 95 19.54 -9.92 -4.03
C VAL A 95 20.19 -10.42 -2.74
N PRO A 96 19.74 -10.03 -1.53
CA PRO A 96 20.22 -10.62 -0.28
C PRO A 96 20.16 -12.14 -0.24
N LEU A 97 19.01 -12.72 -0.56
CA LEU A 97 18.82 -14.17 -0.56
C LEU A 97 19.74 -14.89 -1.55
N GLY A 98 19.89 -14.34 -2.76
CA GLY A 98 20.79 -14.89 -3.78
C GLY A 98 22.27 -14.86 -3.35
N GLN A 99 22.72 -13.75 -2.74
CA GLN A 99 24.08 -13.59 -2.25
C GLN A 99 24.38 -14.51 -1.05
N ILE A 100 23.43 -14.65 -0.12
CA ILE A 100 23.56 -15.57 1.03
C ILE A 100 23.60 -17.02 0.53
N LEU A 101 22.77 -17.39 -0.44
CA LEU A 101 22.78 -18.73 -1.04
C LEU A 101 24.12 -19.03 -1.73
N GLN A 102 24.67 -18.07 -2.46
CA GLN A 102 26.00 -18.19 -3.08
C GLN A 102 27.09 -18.41 -2.02
N MET A 103 27.12 -17.57 -0.98
CA MET A 103 28.10 -17.70 0.11
C MET A 103 27.98 -19.05 0.85
N ALA A 104 26.75 -19.58 1.00
CA ALA A 104 26.55 -20.92 1.56
C ALA A 104 27.18 -21.99 0.67
N GLY A 105 26.97 -21.93 -0.66
CA GLY A 105 27.58 -22.85 -1.63
C GLY A 105 29.10 -22.80 -1.64
N GLU A 106 29.70 -21.61 -1.57
CA GLU A 106 31.16 -21.43 -1.49
C GLU A 106 31.77 -22.07 -0.24
N ARG A 107 30.99 -22.24 0.83
CA ARG A 107 31.36 -22.92 2.06
C ARG A 107 31.02 -24.40 2.11
N GLY A 108 30.50 -24.94 1.03
CA GLY A 108 30.05 -26.33 0.97
C GLY A 108 28.80 -26.64 1.81
N LEU A 109 28.04 -25.61 2.20
CA LEU A 109 26.80 -25.77 2.93
C LEU A 109 25.64 -26.05 1.96
N LEU A 110 24.91 -27.15 2.17
CA LEU A 110 23.71 -27.47 1.42
C LEU A 110 22.55 -26.64 1.97
N MET A 111 22.18 -25.59 1.25
CA MET A 111 21.07 -24.72 1.60
C MET A 111 20.04 -24.70 0.45
N PRO A 112 18.81 -25.19 0.66
CA PRO A 112 17.75 -25.06 -0.35
C PRO A 112 17.40 -23.60 -0.58
N GLN A 113 16.93 -23.29 -1.80
CA GLN A 113 16.54 -21.94 -2.17
C GLN A 113 15.34 -21.46 -1.35
N ILE A 114 15.46 -20.31 -0.72
CA ILE A 114 14.34 -19.61 -0.09
C ILE A 114 13.57 -18.89 -1.20
N ARG A 115 12.34 -19.34 -1.45
CA ARG A 115 11.48 -18.84 -2.53
C ARG A 115 10.71 -17.61 -2.08
N THR A 116 10.64 -16.65 -2.99
CA THR A 116 9.85 -15.42 -2.86
C THR A 116 8.84 -15.35 -4.00
N ALA A 117 7.70 -14.73 -3.78
CA ALA A 117 6.74 -14.44 -4.86
C ALA A 117 5.94 -13.18 -4.59
N VAL A 118 5.55 -12.50 -5.68
CA VAL A 118 4.72 -11.30 -5.63
C VAL A 118 3.32 -11.64 -6.12
N ARG A 119 2.32 -11.32 -5.29
CA ARG A 119 0.91 -11.52 -5.60
C ARG A 119 0.14 -10.21 -5.49
N THR A 120 -0.07 -9.57 -6.63
CA THR A 120 -0.82 -8.32 -6.78
C THR A 120 -1.92 -8.49 -7.84
N GLY A 121 -2.67 -7.43 -8.12
CA GLY A 121 -3.63 -7.40 -9.23
C GLY A 121 -2.99 -7.74 -10.58
N ASP A 122 -1.74 -7.34 -10.77
CA ASP A 122 -0.99 -7.48 -12.04
C ASP A 122 -0.33 -8.86 -12.22
N THR A 123 -0.34 -9.73 -11.19
CA THR A 123 0.25 -11.08 -11.26
C THR A 123 -0.53 -11.96 -12.23
N LEU A 124 0.16 -12.60 -13.18
CA LEU A 124 -0.45 -13.40 -14.22
C LEU A 124 -1.10 -14.70 -13.68
N ALA A 125 -2.11 -15.21 -14.38
CA ALA A 125 -2.82 -16.42 -13.97
C ALA A 125 -1.93 -17.69 -13.85
N PRO A 126 -0.92 -17.92 -14.73
CA PRO A 126 0.04 -19.01 -14.55
C PRO A 126 0.86 -18.90 -13.27
N GLU A 127 1.37 -17.69 -12.96
CA GLU A 127 2.15 -17.42 -11.75
C GLU A 127 1.30 -17.66 -10.49
N ARG A 128 0.04 -17.19 -10.49
CA ARG A 128 -0.91 -17.45 -9.39
C ARG A 128 -1.11 -18.93 -9.15
N ARG A 129 -1.20 -19.74 -10.23
CA ARG A 129 -1.34 -21.20 -10.12
C ARG A 129 -0.06 -21.87 -9.61
N ALA A 130 1.11 -21.39 -10.02
CA ALA A 130 2.40 -21.88 -9.55
C ALA A 130 2.56 -21.70 -8.04
N MET A 131 2.20 -20.53 -7.50
CA MET A 131 2.23 -20.24 -6.05
C MET A 131 1.34 -21.18 -5.22
N LEU A 132 0.21 -21.65 -5.79
CA LEU A 132 -0.67 -22.58 -5.10
C LEU A 132 -0.11 -24.01 -5.07
N LYS A 133 0.68 -24.39 -6.07
CA LYS A 133 1.33 -25.71 -6.14
C LYS A 133 2.58 -25.78 -5.27
N CYS A 134 3.35 -24.70 -5.28
CA CYS A 134 4.60 -24.57 -4.55
C CYS A 134 4.60 -23.22 -3.82
N PRO A 135 4.04 -23.14 -2.59
CA PRO A 135 3.96 -21.90 -1.84
C PRO A 135 5.32 -21.24 -1.64
N PRO A 136 5.45 -19.91 -1.83
CA PRO A 136 6.67 -19.20 -1.50
C PRO A 136 6.86 -19.11 0.00
N HIS A 137 8.08 -19.12 0.50
CA HIS A 137 8.38 -18.91 1.92
C HIS A 137 8.11 -17.47 2.36
N ILE A 138 8.33 -16.51 1.43
CA ILE A 138 8.01 -15.10 1.61
C ILE A 138 7.04 -14.68 0.49
N LEU A 139 5.82 -14.31 0.89
CA LEU A 139 4.79 -13.81 -0.03
C LEU A 139 4.68 -12.29 0.11
N VAL A 140 4.83 -11.60 -1.01
CA VAL A 140 4.66 -10.15 -1.11
C VAL A 140 3.32 -9.84 -1.74
N THR A 141 2.54 -8.94 -1.14
CA THR A 141 1.19 -8.64 -1.60
C THR A 141 0.76 -7.19 -1.32
N THR A 142 -0.43 -6.81 -1.79
CA THR A 142 -1.11 -5.55 -1.46
C THR A 142 -2.31 -5.82 -0.53
N PRO A 143 -2.84 -4.79 0.17
CA PRO A 143 -4.04 -4.94 1.01
C PRO A 143 -5.22 -5.57 0.28
N GLU A 144 -5.49 -5.12 -0.94
CA GLU A 144 -6.58 -5.63 -1.79
C GLU A 144 -6.37 -7.10 -2.20
N SER A 145 -5.12 -7.45 -2.52
CA SER A 145 -4.78 -8.83 -2.88
C SER A 145 -4.84 -9.76 -1.66
N LEU A 146 -4.46 -9.29 -0.47
CA LEU A 146 -4.60 -10.05 0.76
C LEU A 146 -6.06 -10.40 1.04
N TYR A 147 -6.97 -9.44 0.89
CA TYR A 147 -8.41 -9.67 1.02
C TYR A 147 -8.90 -10.81 0.09
N ILE A 148 -8.47 -10.78 -1.19
CA ILE A 148 -8.82 -11.83 -2.16
C ILE A 148 -8.22 -13.18 -1.74
N LEU A 149 -6.95 -13.20 -1.30
CA LEU A 149 -6.27 -14.41 -0.83
C LEU A 149 -6.99 -15.04 0.38
N LEU A 150 -7.50 -14.22 1.30
CA LEU A 150 -8.26 -14.64 2.47
C LEU A 150 -9.67 -15.12 2.13
N THR A 151 -10.21 -14.73 0.98
CA THR A 151 -11.59 -15.06 0.57
C THR A 151 -11.61 -16.32 -0.32
N ALA A 152 -10.58 -16.53 -1.14
CA ALA A 152 -10.50 -17.68 -2.05
C ALA A 152 -9.90 -18.90 -1.33
N GLU A 153 -10.59 -20.04 -1.39
CA GLU A 153 -10.29 -21.25 -0.62
C GLU A 153 -8.86 -21.76 -0.77
N LYS A 154 -8.41 -21.98 -2.01
CA LYS A 154 -7.07 -22.52 -2.29
C LYS A 154 -5.95 -21.60 -1.82
N SER A 155 -6.13 -20.29 -2.01
CA SER A 155 -5.12 -19.32 -1.58
C SER A 155 -5.14 -19.06 -0.08
N ARG A 156 -6.29 -19.22 0.57
CA ARG A 156 -6.39 -19.15 2.03
C ARG A 156 -5.56 -20.23 2.71
N ALA A 157 -5.49 -21.42 2.12
CA ALA A 157 -4.75 -22.55 2.68
C ALA A 157 -3.24 -22.24 2.83
N ILE A 158 -2.63 -21.52 1.88
CA ILE A 158 -1.20 -21.20 1.94
C ILE A 158 -0.84 -20.14 3.01
N LEU A 159 -1.84 -19.42 3.55
CA LEU A 159 -1.62 -18.39 4.57
C LEU A 159 -1.67 -18.92 6.02
N ARG A 160 -1.98 -20.19 6.23
CA ARG A 160 -2.15 -20.78 7.58
C ARG A 160 -0.88 -20.85 8.40
N ASP A 161 0.26 -20.97 7.72
CA ASP A 161 1.57 -21.10 8.32
C ASP A 161 2.30 -19.74 8.47
N VAL A 162 1.63 -18.63 8.19
CA VAL A 162 2.23 -17.29 8.33
C VAL A 162 2.55 -17.03 9.80
N GLU A 163 3.83 -16.84 10.09
CA GLU A 163 4.38 -16.56 11.42
C GLU A 163 4.77 -15.08 11.59
N THR A 164 5.01 -14.37 10.49
CA THR A 164 5.38 -12.95 10.51
C THR A 164 4.65 -12.18 9.43
N VAL A 165 4.08 -11.05 9.80
CA VAL A 165 3.46 -10.08 8.88
C VAL A 165 4.23 -8.77 8.95
N ILE A 166 4.73 -8.31 7.81
CA ILE A 166 5.36 -6.99 7.67
C ILE A 166 4.37 -6.10 6.91
N VAL A 167 3.99 -4.98 7.51
CA VAL A 167 3.17 -3.94 6.87
C VAL A 167 4.05 -2.74 6.58
N ASP A 168 4.40 -2.56 5.31
CA ASP A 168 5.25 -1.44 4.89
C ASP A 168 4.42 -0.22 4.52
N GLU A 169 5.02 0.96 4.69
CA GLU A 169 4.39 2.28 4.47
C GLU A 169 2.99 2.37 5.08
N ILE A 170 2.84 1.82 6.31
CA ILE A 170 1.56 1.68 7.01
C ILE A 170 0.79 3.02 7.12
N HIS A 171 1.51 4.13 7.23
CA HIS A 171 0.95 5.48 7.29
C HIS A 171 0.21 5.89 6.01
N ALA A 172 0.56 5.28 4.86
CA ALA A 172 -0.07 5.59 3.57
C ALA A 172 -1.46 4.96 3.40
N VAL A 173 -1.92 4.20 4.38
CA VAL A 173 -3.26 3.58 4.38
C VAL A 173 -4.00 3.76 5.69
N ALA A 174 -3.32 4.13 6.78
CA ALA A 174 -3.94 4.15 8.10
C ALA A 174 -5.05 5.22 8.24
N ASP A 175 -4.99 6.30 7.47
CA ASP A 175 -5.90 7.44 7.50
C ASP A 175 -7.08 7.35 6.52
N ASP A 176 -7.22 6.24 5.80
CA ASP A 176 -8.29 6.04 4.83
C ASP A 176 -9.05 4.71 5.01
N LYS A 177 -10.09 4.49 4.20
CA LYS A 177 -10.87 3.24 4.19
C LYS A 177 -10.06 2.01 3.80
N ARG A 178 -8.97 2.17 3.03
CA ARG A 178 -8.05 1.06 2.71
C ARG A 178 -7.36 0.55 3.96
N GLY A 179 -7.06 1.44 4.92
CA GLY A 179 -6.54 1.05 6.22
C GLY A 179 -7.54 0.25 7.03
N ALA A 180 -8.78 0.70 7.14
CA ALA A 180 -9.83 -0.06 7.83
C ALA A 180 -10.02 -1.45 7.19
N HIS A 181 -9.97 -1.52 5.85
CA HIS A 181 -10.01 -2.77 5.09
C HIS A 181 -8.80 -3.68 5.39
N LEU A 182 -7.58 -3.11 5.47
CA LEU A 182 -6.38 -3.84 5.84
C LEU A 182 -6.46 -4.35 7.29
N ALA A 183 -6.88 -3.49 8.23
CA ALA A 183 -6.99 -3.86 9.64
C ALA A 183 -7.90 -5.07 9.85
N LEU A 184 -9.08 -5.10 9.21
CA LEU A 184 -9.98 -6.27 9.22
C LEU A 184 -9.36 -7.50 8.53
N SER A 185 -8.62 -7.29 7.44
CA SER A 185 -7.91 -8.39 6.76
C SER A 185 -6.82 -9.00 7.64
N LEU A 186 -6.12 -8.20 8.45
CA LEU A 186 -5.14 -8.69 9.43
C LEU A 186 -5.80 -9.53 10.53
N GLU A 187 -6.98 -9.13 11.02
CA GLU A 187 -7.73 -9.91 12.00
C GLU A 187 -8.26 -11.24 11.41
N ARG A 188 -8.72 -11.22 10.15
CA ARG A 188 -9.12 -12.42 9.42
C ARG A 188 -7.93 -13.36 9.18
N LEU A 189 -6.75 -12.82 8.87
CA LEU A 189 -5.52 -13.60 8.73
C LEU A 189 -5.17 -14.30 10.03
N GLU A 190 -5.17 -13.59 11.14
CA GLU A 190 -4.85 -14.17 12.44
C GLU A 190 -5.85 -15.23 12.89
N ALA A 191 -7.15 -15.03 12.59
CA ALA A 191 -8.17 -16.07 12.83
C ALA A 191 -7.96 -17.32 11.96
N LEU A 192 -7.20 -17.23 10.87
CA LEU A 192 -6.87 -18.32 9.95
C LEU A 192 -5.60 -19.06 10.34
N THR A 193 -4.59 -18.36 10.86
CA THR A 193 -3.25 -18.91 11.11
C THR A 193 -3.22 -19.86 12.31
N TYR A 194 -2.31 -20.83 12.29
CA TYR A 194 -2.14 -21.79 13.40
C TYR A 194 -1.59 -21.14 14.67
N ARG A 195 -0.85 -20.06 14.53
CA ARG A 195 -0.28 -19.24 15.61
C ARG A 195 -0.53 -17.77 15.30
N SER A 196 -0.67 -16.94 16.31
CA SER A 196 -0.75 -15.50 16.13
C SER A 196 0.54 -14.98 15.50
N PRO A 197 0.49 -14.36 14.30
CA PRO A 197 1.70 -13.89 13.64
C PRO A 197 2.25 -12.63 14.33
N VAL A 198 3.58 -12.52 14.40
CA VAL A 198 4.25 -11.30 14.81
C VAL A 198 4.02 -10.22 13.75
N ARG A 199 3.60 -9.04 14.16
CA ARG A 199 3.34 -7.92 13.26
C ARG A 199 4.46 -6.90 13.34
N ILE A 200 5.03 -6.53 12.20
CA ILE A 200 6.08 -5.52 12.08
C ILE A 200 5.53 -4.43 11.15
N GLY A 201 5.44 -3.20 11.66
CA GLY A 201 5.03 -2.03 10.88
C GLY A 201 6.23 -1.18 10.51
N LEU A 202 6.28 -0.74 9.26
CA LEU A 202 7.28 0.20 8.77
C LEU A 202 6.56 1.48 8.35
N SER A 203 7.02 2.61 8.89
CA SER A 203 6.39 3.91 8.67
C SER A 203 7.43 4.99 8.42
N ALA A 204 7.04 6.02 7.66
CA ALA A 204 7.66 7.32 7.80
C ALA A 204 7.26 7.93 9.14
N THR A 205 7.91 9.03 9.53
CA THR A 205 7.56 9.74 10.77
C THR A 205 6.14 10.30 10.68
N GLN A 206 5.29 9.97 11.65
CA GLN A 206 3.89 10.35 11.76
C GLN A 206 3.55 10.84 13.17
N LYS A 207 2.40 11.51 13.30
CA LYS A 207 1.92 12.04 14.59
C LYS A 207 0.38 11.92 14.68
N PRO A 208 -0.19 11.33 15.74
CA PRO A 208 0.51 10.59 16.81
C PRO A 208 0.97 9.21 16.32
N ILE A 209 2.18 8.81 16.70
CA ILE A 209 2.76 7.52 16.27
C ILE A 209 2.09 6.33 16.97
N GLU A 210 1.58 6.57 18.17
CA GLU A 210 0.87 5.59 19.01
C GLU A 210 -0.39 5.08 18.29
N GLU A 211 -1.13 5.95 17.61
CA GLU A 211 -2.30 5.58 16.81
C GLU A 211 -1.93 4.60 15.68
N VAL A 212 -0.80 4.84 15.01
CA VAL A 212 -0.30 3.94 13.96
C VAL A 212 0.15 2.59 14.54
N ALA A 213 0.75 2.62 15.72
CA ALA A 213 1.17 1.41 16.42
C ALA A 213 -0.02 0.57 16.88
N HIS A 214 -1.06 1.19 17.42
CA HIS A 214 -2.33 0.52 17.77
C HIS A 214 -3.09 0.02 16.54
N PHE A 215 -3.06 0.78 15.43
CA PHE A 215 -3.61 0.30 14.16
C PHE A 215 -2.94 -1.00 13.70
N LEU A 216 -1.61 -1.10 13.84
CA LEU A 216 -0.85 -2.30 13.50
C LEU A 216 -1.19 -3.47 14.42
N SER A 217 -1.18 -3.23 15.73
CA SER A 217 -1.38 -4.30 16.73
C SER A 217 -2.83 -4.79 16.75
N GLY A 218 -3.79 -3.88 16.56
CA GLY A 218 -5.20 -4.14 16.81
C GLY A 218 -5.59 -3.88 18.28
N ASN A 219 -6.89 -4.00 18.55
CA ASN A 219 -7.47 -3.74 19.85
C ASN A 219 -7.42 -4.96 20.79
N GLY A 220 -7.24 -4.72 22.09
CA GLY A 220 -7.23 -5.78 23.12
C GLY A 220 -5.96 -6.63 23.13
N ARG A 221 -4.85 -6.12 22.63
CA ARG A 221 -3.54 -6.77 22.59
C ARG A 221 -2.52 -6.04 23.47
N PRO A 222 -1.38 -6.70 23.77
CA PRO A 222 -0.26 -6.03 24.43
C PRO A 222 0.18 -4.79 23.65
N GLU A 223 0.64 -3.78 24.39
CA GLU A 223 1.17 -2.55 23.80
C GLU A 223 2.28 -2.87 22.78
N PRO A 224 2.19 -2.30 21.56
CA PRO A 224 3.22 -2.46 20.55
C PRO A 224 4.50 -1.70 20.92
N GLU A 225 5.63 -2.25 20.54
CA GLU A 225 6.92 -1.56 20.67
C GLU A 225 7.07 -0.52 19.56
N ILE A 226 7.52 0.67 19.94
CA ILE A 226 7.69 1.79 19.01
C ILE A 226 9.16 2.19 18.95
N VAL A 227 9.76 1.99 17.79
CA VAL A 227 11.10 2.51 17.47
C VAL A 227 10.93 3.77 16.63
N ASN A 228 11.08 4.94 17.25
CA ASN A 228 10.91 6.23 16.62
C ASN A 228 12.24 6.98 16.52
N ILE A 229 12.78 7.06 15.30
CA ILE A 229 14.06 7.76 15.05
C ILE A 229 13.88 9.27 14.89
N GLY A 230 12.64 9.70 14.68
CA GLY A 230 12.29 11.12 14.51
C GLY A 230 12.81 11.74 13.21
N HIS A 231 12.51 13.02 13.02
CA HIS A 231 12.94 13.81 11.87
C HIS A 231 14.15 14.69 12.26
N LYS A 232 15.33 14.09 12.31
CA LYS A 232 16.59 14.83 12.61
C LYS A 232 17.38 15.22 11.37
N ARG A 233 16.86 14.96 10.16
CA ARG A 233 17.60 15.23 8.92
C ARG A 233 17.50 16.70 8.55
N LYS A 234 18.64 17.36 8.36
CA LYS A 234 18.68 18.73 7.77
C LYS A 234 18.08 18.67 6.37
N LEU A 235 17.21 19.63 6.06
CA LEU A 235 16.57 19.77 4.76
C LEU A 235 16.92 21.13 4.18
N ASP A 236 17.27 21.19 2.91
CA ASP A 236 17.36 22.43 2.13
C ASP A 236 16.02 22.65 1.42
N LEU A 237 15.09 23.31 2.10
CA LEU A 237 13.74 23.56 1.63
C LEU A 237 13.49 25.07 1.52
N ALA A 238 13.08 25.51 0.32
CA ALA A 238 12.75 26.90 0.04
C ALA A 238 11.50 27.04 -0.83
N VAL A 239 10.85 28.20 -0.73
CA VAL A 239 9.74 28.61 -1.60
C VAL A 239 10.31 29.47 -2.72
N GLU A 240 9.98 29.16 -3.96
CA GLU A 240 10.28 29.92 -5.17
C GLU A 240 9.04 30.74 -5.55
N ILE A 241 9.19 32.04 -5.59
CA ILE A 241 8.10 32.98 -5.88
C ILE A 241 8.39 33.62 -7.24
N PRO A 242 7.46 33.55 -8.22
CA PRO A 242 7.63 34.24 -9.50
C PRO A 242 7.66 35.74 -9.33
N ALA A 243 8.29 36.45 -10.26
CA ALA A 243 8.33 37.93 -10.25
C ALA A 243 6.96 38.53 -10.58
N THR A 244 6.19 37.85 -11.42
CA THR A 244 4.81 38.22 -11.75
C THR A 244 3.92 38.19 -10.49
N LEU A 245 3.07 39.20 -10.35
CA LEU A 245 2.18 39.34 -9.20
C LEU A 245 1.23 38.17 -9.07
N LEU A 246 1.23 37.54 -7.88
CA LEU A 246 0.36 36.41 -7.59
C LEU A 246 -1.11 36.85 -7.59
N GLY A 247 -1.91 36.24 -8.46
CA GLY A 247 -3.36 36.38 -8.56
C GLY A 247 -4.12 35.18 -8.00
N PRO A 248 -5.45 35.14 -8.14
CA PRO A 248 -6.27 33.94 -7.83
C PRO A 248 -6.03 32.80 -8.84
N VAL A 249 -5.54 33.11 -10.04
CA VAL A 249 -5.19 32.16 -11.10
C VAL A 249 -3.86 32.55 -11.69
N ALA A 250 -3.00 31.57 -11.95
CA ALA A 250 -1.70 31.80 -12.58
C ALA A 250 -1.85 32.22 -14.06
N SER A 251 -1.22 33.35 -14.44
CA SER A 251 -1.15 33.83 -15.82
C SER A 251 -0.18 32.96 -16.67
N ASN A 252 -0.26 33.09 -17.99
CA ASN A 252 0.69 32.39 -18.87
C ASN A 252 2.12 32.93 -18.67
N GLU A 253 2.30 34.24 -18.49
CA GLU A 253 3.59 34.83 -18.17
C GLU A 253 4.21 34.23 -16.90
N MET A 254 3.42 34.07 -15.85
CA MET A 254 3.86 33.41 -14.62
C MET A 254 4.30 31.97 -14.87
N TRP A 255 3.55 31.21 -15.70
CA TRP A 255 3.93 29.85 -16.06
C TRP A 255 5.26 29.82 -16.82
N ASP A 256 5.50 30.75 -17.74
CA ASP A 256 6.77 30.85 -18.46
C ASP A 256 7.93 31.14 -17.50
N GLU A 257 7.76 32.05 -16.54
CA GLU A 257 8.75 32.28 -15.47
C GLU A 257 9.04 31.00 -14.67
N ILE A 258 7.99 30.27 -14.30
CA ILE A 258 8.12 28.98 -13.56
C ILE A 258 8.91 27.96 -14.39
N TYR A 259 8.58 27.79 -15.68
CA TYR A 259 9.30 26.86 -16.55
C TYR A 259 10.77 27.24 -16.72
N ASP A 260 11.06 28.52 -16.99
CA ASP A 260 12.43 29.02 -17.15
C ASP A 260 13.23 28.81 -15.85
N ARG A 261 12.62 29.08 -14.70
CA ARG A 261 13.27 28.83 -13.40
C ARG A 261 13.52 27.36 -13.13
N ILE A 262 12.62 26.47 -13.52
CA ILE A 262 12.82 25.01 -13.43
C ILE A 262 13.98 24.58 -14.32
N VAL A 263 14.09 25.11 -15.54
CA VAL A 263 15.21 24.85 -16.45
C VAL A 263 16.53 25.27 -15.79
N GLN A 264 16.63 26.51 -15.30
CA GLN A 264 17.84 27.01 -14.62
C GLN A 264 18.26 26.12 -13.45
N LEU A 265 17.29 25.70 -12.61
CA LEU A 265 17.57 24.81 -11.49
C LEU A 265 18.01 23.43 -11.97
N SER A 266 17.38 22.90 -13.04
CA SER A 266 17.73 21.60 -13.58
C SER A 266 19.13 21.57 -14.20
N GLU A 267 19.61 22.67 -14.75
CA GLU A 267 20.97 22.80 -15.29
C GLU A 267 22.05 22.67 -14.22
N GLN A 268 21.74 23.10 -13.00
CA GLN A 268 22.65 23.02 -11.84
C GLN A 268 22.67 21.64 -11.16
N HIS A 269 21.80 20.71 -11.59
CA HIS A 269 21.63 19.40 -11.00
C HIS A 269 21.65 18.33 -12.09
N ARG A 270 22.13 17.11 -11.76
CA ARG A 270 22.17 15.99 -12.71
C ARG A 270 20.78 15.44 -13.01
N SER A 271 19.95 15.37 -11.98
CA SER A 271 18.60 14.83 -12.07
C SER A 271 17.64 15.65 -11.20
N THR A 272 16.50 15.99 -11.77
CA THR A 272 15.46 16.77 -11.12
C THR A 272 14.12 16.04 -11.21
N LEU A 273 13.43 15.90 -10.09
CA LEU A 273 12.10 15.34 -10.02
C LEU A 273 11.10 16.46 -9.73
N VAL A 274 10.13 16.65 -10.62
CA VAL A 274 9.09 17.69 -10.48
C VAL A 274 7.76 17.03 -10.12
N PHE A 275 7.27 17.30 -8.93
CA PHE A 275 5.95 16.86 -8.50
C PHE A 275 4.88 17.91 -8.82
N VAL A 276 3.75 17.42 -9.29
CA VAL A 276 2.53 18.21 -9.53
C VAL A 276 1.31 17.45 -8.98
N ASN A 277 0.23 18.19 -8.72
CA ASN A 277 -0.94 17.60 -8.04
C ASN A 277 -1.90 16.87 -8.98
N THR A 278 -1.86 17.11 -10.29
CA THR A 278 -2.78 16.51 -11.26
C THR A 278 -2.06 15.90 -12.46
N ARG A 279 -2.67 14.85 -13.04
CA ARG A 279 -2.13 14.19 -14.25
C ARG A 279 -2.07 15.15 -15.45
N ARG A 280 -3.07 16.01 -15.60
CA ARG A 280 -3.10 17.04 -16.64
C ARG A 280 -1.93 17.99 -16.53
N LEU A 281 -1.56 18.38 -15.31
CA LEU A 281 -0.43 19.28 -15.08
C LEU A 281 0.91 18.60 -15.37
N VAL A 282 1.02 17.25 -15.18
CA VAL A 282 2.22 16.50 -15.60
C VAL A 282 2.45 16.67 -17.08
N GLU A 283 1.45 16.41 -17.91
CA GLU A 283 1.57 16.49 -19.37
C GLU A 283 1.87 17.91 -19.84
N ARG A 284 1.17 18.92 -19.28
CA ARG A 284 1.42 20.33 -19.59
C ARG A 284 2.84 20.75 -19.25
N VAL A 285 3.33 20.43 -18.05
CA VAL A 285 4.68 20.78 -17.60
C VAL A 285 5.73 20.04 -18.42
N ALA A 286 5.51 18.74 -18.70
CA ALA A 286 6.42 17.95 -19.51
C ALA A 286 6.56 18.50 -20.93
N HIS A 287 5.45 18.88 -21.57
CA HIS A 287 5.45 19.48 -22.91
C HIS A 287 6.23 20.80 -22.93
N ASN A 288 5.91 21.74 -22.04
CA ASN A 288 6.57 23.05 -22.02
C ASN A 288 8.06 22.98 -21.65
N LEU A 289 8.46 22.00 -20.81
CA LEU A 289 9.88 21.78 -20.51
C LEU A 289 10.59 21.10 -21.70
N ALA A 290 9.92 20.17 -22.40
CA ALA A 290 10.47 19.53 -23.59
C ALA A 290 10.76 20.54 -24.72
N GLU A 291 9.90 21.53 -24.93
CA GLU A 291 10.16 22.64 -25.86
C GLU A 291 11.41 23.46 -25.52
N ARG A 292 11.76 23.56 -24.22
CA ARG A 292 12.90 24.37 -23.73
C ARG A 292 14.23 23.62 -23.68
N ILE A 293 14.20 22.33 -23.29
CA ILE A 293 15.42 21.55 -23.04
C ILE A 293 15.54 20.28 -23.89
N GLY A 294 14.59 20.04 -24.82
CA GLY A 294 14.53 18.86 -25.69
C GLY A 294 13.74 17.70 -25.08
N GLU A 295 12.98 16.98 -25.94
CA GLU A 295 12.14 15.85 -25.53
C GLU A 295 12.96 14.71 -24.90
N GLU A 296 14.19 14.52 -25.32
CA GLU A 296 15.10 13.47 -24.84
C GLU A 296 15.51 13.68 -23.37
N ASN A 297 15.41 14.91 -22.85
CA ASN A 297 15.79 15.28 -21.50
C ASN A 297 14.62 15.26 -20.51
N VAL A 298 13.38 15.09 -20.98
CA VAL A 298 12.16 15.21 -20.18
C VAL A 298 11.39 13.89 -20.18
N GLY A 299 10.85 13.53 -19.03
CA GLY A 299 9.96 12.37 -18.88
C GLY A 299 8.71 12.70 -18.08
N ALA A 300 7.65 11.94 -18.30
CA ALA A 300 6.40 12.03 -17.55
C ALA A 300 6.10 10.71 -16.83
N HIS A 301 5.51 10.79 -15.62
CA HIS A 301 5.16 9.62 -14.83
C HIS A 301 3.87 9.85 -14.02
N HIS A 302 2.80 9.15 -14.40
CA HIS A 302 1.52 9.19 -13.67
C HIS A 302 0.71 7.92 -13.90
N GLY A 303 -0.31 7.70 -13.07
CA GLY A 303 -1.08 6.45 -13.02
C GLY A 303 -1.86 6.09 -14.32
N SER A 304 -2.11 7.06 -15.22
CA SER A 304 -2.78 6.79 -16.51
C SER A 304 -1.83 6.27 -17.60
N LEU A 305 -0.52 6.41 -17.42
CA LEU A 305 0.46 5.83 -18.34
C LEU A 305 0.49 4.31 -18.20
N SER A 306 0.74 3.61 -19.34
CA SER A 306 0.95 2.17 -19.32
C SER A 306 2.14 1.79 -18.42
N ARG A 307 2.10 0.58 -17.83
CA ARG A 307 3.21 0.08 -16.99
C ARG A 307 4.56 0.15 -17.72
N ARG A 308 4.60 -0.14 -19.02
CA ARG A 308 5.82 -0.10 -19.83
C ARG A 308 6.42 1.30 -19.86
N LEU A 309 5.61 2.33 -20.13
CA LEU A 309 6.07 3.73 -20.21
C LEU A 309 6.57 4.23 -18.85
N ARG A 310 5.90 3.86 -17.76
CA ARG A 310 6.33 4.23 -16.40
C ARG A 310 7.70 3.63 -16.08
N LEU A 311 7.88 2.32 -16.29
CA LEU A 311 9.15 1.65 -16.04
C LEU A 311 10.27 2.18 -16.94
N GLU A 312 9.96 2.58 -18.17
CA GLU A 312 10.93 3.18 -19.08
C GLU A 312 11.38 4.56 -18.59
N ALA A 313 10.46 5.40 -18.12
CA ALA A 313 10.78 6.72 -17.56
C ALA A 313 11.63 6.60 -16.27
N GLU A 314 11.28 5.68 -15.38
CA GLU A 314 12.06 5.37 -14.17
C GLU A 314 13.49 4.91 -14.53
N ARG A 315 13.62 4.00 -15.50
CA ARG A 315 14.91 3.49 -15.96
C ARG A 315 15.76 4.61 -16.57
N LYS A 316 15.17 5.43 -17.45
CA LYS A 316 15.87 6.55 -18.09
C LYS A 316 16.40 7.56 -17.05
N LEU A 317 15.61 7.88 -16.01
CA LEU A 317 16.05 8.74 -14.92
C LEU A 317 17.22 8.10 -14.15
N LYS A 318 17.10 6.82 -13.80
CA LYS A 318 18.12 6.07 -13.06
C LYS A 318 19.44 5.95 -13.83
N GLU A 319 19.37 5.80 -15.14
CA GLU A 319 20.52 5.77 -16.05
C GLU A 319 21.07 7.17 -16.38
N GLY A 320 20.43 8.25 -15.90
CA GLY A 320 20.83 9.64 -16.20
C GLY A 320 20.58 10.04 -17.67
N LYS A 321 19.70 9.34 -18.36
CA LYS A 321 19.32 9.62 -19.76
C LYS A 321 18.28 10.72 -19.90
N ILE A 322 17.54 11.00 -18.84
CA ILE A 322 16.66 12.16 -18.75
C ILE A 322 17.08 13.03 -17.57
N LYS A 323 16.94 14.33 -17.73
CA LYS A 323 17.37 15.34 -16.78
C LYS A 323 16.24 15.71 -15.82
N VAL A 324 15.01 15.76 -16.34
CA VAL A 324 13.81 16.15 -15.60
C VAL A 324 12.73 15.08 -15.76
N LEU A 325 12.19 14.59 -14.64
CA LEU A 325 11.03 13.70 -14.62
C LEU A 325 9.89 14.41 -13.90
N ILE A 326 8.75 14.55 -14.57
CA ILE A 326 7.54 15.17 -13.98
C ILE A 326 6.61 14.06 -13.52
N ALA A 327 6.12 14.13 -12.27
CA ALA A 327 5.29 13.09 -11.70
C ALA A 327 4.14 13.61 -10.82
N THR A 328 3.11 12.78 -10.67
CA THR A 328 2.13 12.91 -9.57
C THR A 328 2.60 12.11 -8.35
N ALA A 329 1.74 11.89 -7.37
CA ALA A 329 1.99 11.02 -6.20
C ALA A 329 2.50 9.60 -6.55
N SER A 330 2.47 9.20 -7.83
CA SER A 330 2.94 7.89 -8.29
C SER A 330 4.43 7.59 -8.01
N LEU A 331 5.25 8.62 -7.77
CA LEU A 331 6.68 8.50 -7.39
C LEU A 331 6.96 8.99 -5.95
N GLU A 332 5.89 9.25 -5.18
CA GLU A 332 5.99 9.74 -3.80
C GLU A 332 6.51 8.67 -2.84
N LEU A 333 6.07 7.42 -3.03
CA LEU A 333 6.34 6.31 -2.12
C LEU A 333 7.27 5.26 -2.76
N GLY A 334 8.18 4.71 -1.97
CA GLY A 334 8.87 3.41 -2.06
C GLY A 334 9.54 2.99 -3.38
N ILE A 335 9.56 3.80 -4.44
CA ILE A 335 10.17 3.40 -5.70
C ILE A 335 11.63 3.83 -5.75
N ASP A 336 12.54 2.90 -6.06
CA ASP A 336 13.95 3.20 -6.31
C ASP A 336 14.13 3.83 -7.71
N ILE A 337 14.06 5.14 -7.75
CA ILE A 337 14.29 5.95 -8.97
C ILE A 337 15.76 6.37 -9.15
N GLY A 338 16.67 5.82 -8.32
CA GLY A 338 18.07 6.20 -8.33
C GLY A 338 18.35 7.49 -7.55
N THR A 339 19.47 8.12 -7.88
CA THR A 339 19.88 9.37 -7.22
C THR A 339 19.19 10.56 -7.86
N VAL A 340 18.32 11.22 -7.10
CA VAL A 340 17.72 12.51 -7.45
C VAL A 340 18.44 13.61 -6.68
N ASP A 341 18.90 14.64 -7.38
CA ASP A 341 19.67 15.73 -6.76
C ASP A 341 18.75 16.86 -6.26
N LEU A 342 17.64 17.10 -6.95
CA LEU A 342 16.67 18.15 -6.63
C LEU A 342 15.23 17.65 -6.77
N VAL A 343 14.40 17.98 -5.81
CA VAL A 343 12.95 17.82 -5.91
C VAL A 343 12.30 19.20 -6.03
N ILE A 344 11.43 19.34 -7.00
CA ILE A 344 10.58 20.51 -7.19
C ILE A 344 9.12 20.09 -6.96
N GLN A 345 8.37 20.91 -6.27
CA GLN A 345 6.94 20.78 -6.11
C GLN A 345 6.26 22.02 -6.67
N ILE A 346 5.36 21.87 -7.63
CA ILE A 346 4.52 22.95 -8.14
C ILE A 346 3.19 22.95 -7.40
N SER A 347 2.83 24.06 -6.82
CA SER A 347 1.72 24.26 -5.86
C SER A 347 1.88 23.47 -4.56
N SER A 348 1.09 23.81 -3.56
CA SER A 348 1.14 23.16 -2.25
C SER A 348 0.85 21.64 -2.36
N PRO A 349 1.66 20.77 -1.70
CA PRO A 349 1.35 19.36 -1.59
C PRO A 349 0.22 19.08 -0.58
N ARG A 350 -0.31 20.11 0.09
CA ARG A 350 -1.40 20.13 1.07
C ARG A 350 -1.11 19.43 2.40
N ALA A 351 -0.12 18.55 2.47
CA ALA A 351 0.26 17.86 3.69
C ALA A 351 1.77 17.95 3.92
N ILE A 352 2.17 18.13 5.18
CA ILE A 352 3.59 18.21 5.59
C ILE A 352 4.28 16.87 5.33
N ALA A 353 3.60 15.77 5.69
CA ALA A 353 4.11 14.42 5.48
C ALA A 353 4.40 14.14 4.00
N VAL A 354 3.51 14.56 3.09
CA VAL A 354 3.67 14.44 1.63
C VAL A 354 4.87 15.25 1.16
N ALA A 355 5.02 16.50 1.62
CA ALA A 355 6.18 17.33 1.28
C ALA A 355 7.49 16.66 1.69
N LEU A 356 7.57 16.15 2.91
CA LEU A 356 8.75 15.47 3.44
C LEU A 356 9.08 14.19 2.67
N GLN A 357 8.08 13.41 2.27
CA GLN A 357 8.25 12.20 1.46
C GLN A 357 8.77 12.54 0.07
N ARG A 358 8.20 13.56 -0.60
CA ARG A 358 8.62 14.03 -1.93
C ARG A 358 10.04 14.58 -1.88
N VAL A 359 10.32 15.51 -0.98
CA VAL A 359 11.67 16.10 -0.82
C VAL A 359 12.70 15.05 -0.41
N GLY A 360 12.28 14.06 0.40
CA GLY A 360 13.08 12.91 0.77
C GLY A 360 13.54 12.03 -0.40
N ARG A 361 12.93 12.18 -1.61
CA ARG A 361 13.44 11.52 -2.84
C ARG A 361 14.79 12.08 -3.27
N SER A 362 15.11 13.33 -2.94
CA SER A 362 16.45 13.88 -3.14
C SER A 362 17.41 13.42 -2.03
N GLY A 363 18.69 13.27 -2.38
CA GLY A 363 19.74 12.93 -1.41
C GLY A 363 19.59 11.54 -0.78
N HIS A 364 19.29 10.52 -1.56
CA HIS A 364 19.09 9.13 -1.09
C HIS A 364 20.36 8.43 -0.57
N TRP A 365 21.53 9.11 -0.52
CA TRP A 365 22.77 8.56 0.01
C TRP A 365 23.08 9.07 1.42
N ARG A 366 23.85 8.30 2.15
CA ARG A 366 24.29 8.63 3.53
C ARG A 366 24.98 10.00 3.54
N GLY A 367 24.50 10.93 4.38
CA GLY A 367 25.11 12.25 4.57
C GLY A 367 24.63 13.35 3.61
N ALA A 368 23.85 13.04 2.58
CA ALA A 368 23.30 14.07 1.71
C ALA A 368 22.17 14.84 2.40
N VAL A 369 22.09 16.15 2.10
CA VAL A 369 21.00 17.02 2.54
C VAL A 369 19.94 17.02 1.44
N PRO A 370 18.71 16.52 1.67
CA PRO A 370 17.64 16.60 0.68
C PRO A 370 17.33 18.03 0.30
N LYS A 371 17.17 18.28 -1.01
CA LYS A 371 16.88 19.60 -1.57
C LYS A 371 15.47 19.65 -2.15
N GLY A 372 14.67 20.61 -1.70
CA GLY A 372 13.31 20.84 -2.17
C GLY A 372 13.07 22.30 -2.53
N ARG A 373 12.32 22.53 -3.62
CA ARG A 373 11.85 23.85 -4.03
C ARG A 373 10.35 23.80 -4.27
N LEU A 374 9.61 24.66 -3.56
CA LEU A 374 8.15 24.76 -3.66
C LEU A 374 7.81 25.98 -4.53
N PHE A 375 7.27 25.76 -5.71
CA PHE A 375 6.81 26.81 -6.61
C PHE A 375 5.36 27.17 -6.32
N VAL A 376 5.10 28.43 -6.08
CA VAL A 376 3.75 28.93 -5.81
C VAL A 376 3.12 29.50 -7.07
N THR A 377 1.83 29.25 -7.25
CA THR A 377 1.06 29.67 -8.43
C THR A 377 -0.04 30.68 -8.08
N THR A 378 -0.41 30.78 -6.81
CA THR A 378 -1.45 31.70 -6.31
C THR A 378 -1.04 32.27 -4.95
N ARG A 379 -1.79 33.28 -4.46
CA ARG A 379 -1.59 33.81 -3.10
C ARG A 379 -1.87 32.78 -2.01
N ASP A 380 -2.87 31.94 -2.21
CA ASP A 380 -3.22 30.89 -1.26
C ASP A 380 -2.12 29.83 -1.22
N ASP A 381 -1.57 29.43 -2.37
CA ASP A 381 -0.40 28.55 -2.45
C ASP A 381 0.80 29.12 -1.69
N LEU A 382 1.01 30.45 -1.75
CA LEU A 382 2.12 31.08 -1.02
C LEU A 382 1.93 30.94 0.50
N LEU A 383 0.73 31.20 1.00
CA LEU A 383 0.43 31.05 2.42
C LEU A 383 0.56 29.60 2.89
N GLU A 384 0.05 28.65 2.10
CA GLU A 384 0.16 27.22 2.39
C GLU A 384 1.62 26.76 2.39
N CYS A 385 2.39 27.08 1.33
CA CYS A 385 3.79 26.68 1.22
C CYS A 385 4.66 27.33 2.30
N ALA A 386 4.43 28.60 2.63
CA ALA A 386 5.16 29.29 3.70
C ALA A 386 4.87 28.67 5.07
N SER A 387 3.59 28.37 5.35
CA SER A 387 3.17 27.69 6.57
C SER A 387 3.76 26.29 6.67
N LEU A 388 3.76 25.54 5.57
CA LEU A 388 4.36 24.22 5.47
C LEU A 388 5.87 24.24 5.75
N VAL A 389 6.61 25.15 5.12
CA VAL A 389 8.07 25.28 5.36
C VAL A 389 8.35 25.66 6.81
N ARG A 390 7.52 26.54 7.40
CA ARG A 390 7.62 26.90 8.81
C ARG A 390 7.38 25.67 9.71
N ALA A 391 6.32 24.92 9.47
CA ALA A 391 5.99 23.70 10.23
C ALA A 391 7.10 22.66 10.13
N VAL A 392 7.64 22.41 8.92
CA VAL A 392 8.78 21.50 8.72
C VAL A 392 10.00 21.93 9.52
N ARG A 393 10.31 23.25 9.55
CA ARG A 393 11.44 23.79 10.35
C ARG A 393 11.23 23.66 11.85
N GLN A 394 9.97 23.68 12.31
CA GLN A 394 9.58 23.47 13.71
C GLN A 394 9.51 21.98 14.08
N GLY A 395 9.58 21.07 13.10
CA GLY A 395 9.43 19.63 13.32
C GLY A 395 7.98 19.19 13.52
N ASP A 396 7.04 20.00 13.06
CA ASP A 396 5.62 19.68 13.11
C ASP A 396 5.25 18.71 11.98
N LEU A 397 4.22 17.93 12.22
CA LEU A 397 3.64 16.98 11.27
C LEU A 397 2.11 17.10 11.30
N ASP A 398 1.49 16.72 10.20
CA ASP A 398 0.04 16.59 10.15
C ASP A 398 -0.44 15.52 11.13
N ARG A 399 -1.63 15.77 11.69
CA ARG A 399 -2.26 14.76 12.54
C ARG A 399 -2.88 13.67 11.67
N LEU A 400 -2.41 12.44 11.84
CA LEU A 400 -3.03 11.27 11.24
C LEU A 400 -4.34 10.98 11.98
N ILE A 401 -5.44 10.81 11.24
CA ILE A 401 -6.77 10.49 11.79
C ILE A 401 -7.23 9.19 11.19
N ILE A 402 -7.34 8.15 12.02
CA ILE A 402 -7.85 6.85 11.59
C ILE A 402 -9.37 6.91 11.50
N PRO A 403 -9.98 6.51 10.36
CA PRO A 403 -11.43 6.46 10.22
C PRO A 403 -12.09 5.62 11.30
N ASP A 404 -13.14 6.13 11.95
CA ASP A 404 -13.90 5.42 12.97
C ASP A 404 -15.08 4.67 12.35
N CYS A 405 -15.11 3.36 12.52
CA CYS A 405 -16.18 2.45 12.11
C CYS A 405 -16.71 2.60 10.67
N PRO A 406 -15.90 2.56 9.58
CA PRO A 406 -16.42 2.61 8.22
C PRO A 406 -17.32 1.39 7.92
N LEU A 407 -18.65 1.60 7.90
CA LEU A 407 -19.66 0.53 7.87
C LEU A 407 -19.71 -0.23 6.55
N ASP A 408 -19.42 0.43 5.44
CA ASP A 408 -19.35 -0.16 4.10
C ASP A 408 -18.21 -1.18 4.01
N VAL A 409 -17.03 -0.83 4.53
CA VAL A 409 -15.88 -1.72 4.62
C VAL A 409 -16.18 -2.90 5.54
N MET A 410 -16.82 -2.64 6.69
CA MET A 410 -17.24 -3.69 7.63
C MET A 410 -18.21 -4.67 6.97
N ALA A 411 -19.24 -4.17 6.29
CA ALA A 411 -20.22 -5.00 5.58
C ALA A 411 -19.55 -5.90 4.53
N GLN A 412 -18.66 -5.33 3.71
CA GLN A 412 -17.87 -6.06 2.71
C GLN A 412 -17.04 -7.17 3.34
N GLN A 413 -16.33 -6.87 4.42
CA GLN A 413 -15.45 -7.83 5.11
C GLN A 413 -16.25 -8.94 5.84
N ILE A 414 -17.43 -8.63 6.39
CA ILE A 414 -18.34 -9.62 6.98
C ILE A 414 -18.80 -10.63 5.92
N VAL A 415 -19.28 -10.15 4.76
CA VAL A 415 -19.70 -11.01 3.65
C VAL A 415 -18.55 -11.91 3.20
N ALA A 416 -17.35 -11.36 3.03
CA ALA A 416 -16.17 -12.10 2.62
C ALA A 416 -15.73 -13.14 3.68
N THR A 417 -15.87 -12.83 4.97
CA THR A 417 -15.53 -13.73 6.08
C THR A 417 -16.49 -14.92 6.12
N CYS A 418 -17.79 -14.66 6.02
CA CYS A 418 -18.80 -15.73 5.97
C CYS A 418 -18.67 -16.57 4.69
N ALA A 419 -18.39 -15.95 3.54
CA ALA A 419 -18.20 -16.66 2.26
C ALA A 419 -16.94 -17.54 2.24
N ALA A 420 -15.94 -17.20 3.04
CA ALA A 420 -14.71 -17.97 3.18
C ALA A 420 -14.90 -19.21 4.06
N SER A 421 -15.84 -19.25 4.99
CA SER A 421 -16.09 -20.38 5.90
C SER A 421 -16.84 -21.55 5.28
N ASN A 422 -17.55 -21.32 4.18
CA ASN A 422 -18.30 -22.37 3.45
C ASN A 422 -17.40 -23.42 2.75
N SER A 423 -16.11 -23.43 2.99
CA SER A 423 -15.20 -24.46 2.53
C SER A 423 -14.78 -25.34 3.71
N SER A 424 -14.79 -26.67 3.52
CA SER A 424 -14.58 -27.75 4.48
C SER A 424 -13.25 -27.76 5.26
N VAL A 425 -12.83 -26.61 5.74
CA VAL A 425 -11.58 -26.47 6.47
C VAL A 425 -11.90 -26.16 7.93
N SER A 426 -11.70 -27.17 8.79
CA SER A 426 -11.86 -27.08 10.24
C SER A 426 -11.18 -25.83 10.79
N ARG A 427 -11.93 -24.99 11.50
CA ARG A 427 -11.41 -23.85 12.28
C ARG A 427 -10.43 -24.37 13.34
N PRO A 428 -9.30 -23.71 13.58
CA PRO A 428 -8.55 -23.97 14.80
C PRO A 428 -9.45 -23.64 16.00
N ALA A 429 -9.45 -24.50 16.97
CA ALA A 429 -10.19 -24.29 18.22
C ALA A 429 -9.77 -22.95 18.84
N THR A 430 -10.76 -22.16 19.26
CA THR A 430 -10.57 -20.93 20.01
C THR A 430 -9.52 -21.08 21.09
N LEU A 431 -8.59 -20.12 21.16
CA LEU A 431 -7.65 -19.99 22.26
C LEU A 431 -8.42 -19.68 23.55
N SER A 432 -8.91 -20.72 24.23
CA SER A 432 -9.16 -20.62 25.66
C SER A 432 -7.82 -20.79 26.35
N SER A 433 -7.47 -19.82 27.18
CA SER A 433 -6.32 -19.87 28.09
C SER A 433 -6.35 -21.14 28.93
N GLY A 434 -5.55 -22.13 28.57
CA GLY A 434 -5.42 -23.38 29.35
C GLY A 434 -4.41 -24.31 28.70
N ASN A 435 -3.32 -24.56 29.42
CA ASN A 435 -2.29 -25.56 29.10
C ASN A 435 -2.92 -26.95 28.90
N GLY A 436 -2.74 -27.56 27.72
CA GLY A 436 -3.11 -28.94 27.50
C GLY A 436 -2.71 -29.44 26.10
N HIS A 437 -1.71 -30.30 26.05
CA HIS A 437 -1.37 -31.11 24.87
C HIS A 437 -2.54 -32.00 24.46
N VAL A 438 -3.04 -31.86 23.26
CA VAL A 438 -3.95 -32.83 22.64
C VAL A 438 -3.40 -33.26 21.29
N ALA A 439 -3.12 -34.56 21.21
CA ALA A 439 -2.70 -35.25 19.99
C ALA A 439 -3.82 -35.24 18.92
N ARG A 440 -3.45 -34.99 17.66
CA ARG A 440 -4.37 -35.03 16.51
C ARG A 440 -4.29 -36.37 15.79
N THR A 441 -5.45 -37.00 15.61
CA THR A 441 -5.64 -38.12 14.72
C THR A 441 -6.01 -37.60 13.32
N PHE A 442 -5.26 -38.04 12.31
CA PHE A 442 -5.55 -37.74 10.89
C PHE A 442 -6.57 -38.75 10.35
N LEU A 443 -7.67 -38.30 9.77
CA LEU A 443 -8.52 -39.09 8.89
C LEU A 443 -8.55 -38.45 7.50
N SER A 444 -8.07 -39.19 6.52
CA SER A 444 -8.18 -38.94 5.09
C SER A 444 -9.56 -39.37 4.58
N GLY A 445 -10.21 -38.54 3.77
CA GLY A 445 -11.45 -38.91 3.10
C GLY A 445 -11.78 -38.00 1.94
N ASN A 446 -11.70 -38.54 0.72
CA ASN A 446 -12.26 -37.99 -0.52
C ASN A 446 -13.78 -38.00 -0.46
N SER A 447 -14.45 -36.91 -0.83
CA SER A 447 -15.68 -37.02 -1.64
C SER A 447 -16.30 -35.64 -1.93
N SER A 448 -16.85 -35.54 -3.09
CA SER A 448 -17.66 -34.52 -3.74
C SER A 448 -18.96 -34.22 -2.98
N ASP A 449 -19.42 -32.97 -3.14
CA ASP A 449 -20.79 -32.48 -2.96
C ASP A 449 -21.22 -32.05 -1.55
N GLN A 450 -21.72 -30.82 -1.50
CA GLN A 450 -22.54 -30.14 -0.50
C GLN A 450 -22.73 -30.88 0.82
N SER A 451 -21.84 -30.70 1.78
CA SER A 451 -22.14 -31.20 3.14
C SER A 451 -23.06 -30.20 3.87
N PRO A 452 -24.11 -30.71 4.53
CA PRO A 452 -25.05 -29.93 5.34
C PRO A 452 -24.43 -29.32 6.61
N ASP A 453 -23.16 -29.57 6.89
CA ASP A 453 -22.50 -29.34 8.18
C ASP A 453 -21.50 -28.17 8.21
N ASP A 454 -21.68 -27.11 7.40
CA ASP A 454 -20.94 -25.88 7.71
C ASP A 454 -21.62 -25.19 8.90
N PRO A 455 -20.98 -25.10 10.07
CA PRO A 455 -21.59 -24.54 11.27
C PRO A 455 -21.84 -23.04 11.16
N GLY A 456 -21.33 -22.39 10.10
CA GLY A 456 -21.37 -20.94 9.94
C GLY A 456 -20.51 -20.22 10.99
N TRP A 457 -20.47 -18.88 10.92
CA TRP A 457 -19.86 -18.03 11.94
C TRP A 457 -20.82 -17.80 13.09
N ASP A 458 -20.32 -17.94 14.30
CA ASP A 458 -21.02 -17.43 15.47
C ASP A 458 -21.07 -15.90 15.43
N GLU A 459 -22.21 -15.33 15.75
CA GLU A 459 -22.44 -13.89 15.66
C GLU A 459 -21.56 -13.11 16.62
N ASP A 460 -21.37 -13.62 17.86
CA ASP A 460 -20.53 -12.99 18.87
C ASP A 460 -19.05 -13.13 18.56
N GLU A 461 -18.64 -14.27 18.02
CA GLU A 461 -17.26 -14.47 17.55
C GLU A 461 -16.92 -13.54 16.39
N LEU A 462 -17.87 -13.33 15.45
CA LEU A 462 -17.68 -12.42 14.32
C LEU A 462 -17.62 -10.96 14.79
N PHE A 463 -18.49 -10.58 15.73
CA PHE A 463 -18.45 -9.26 16.36
C PHE A 463 -17.11 -9.03 17.08
N ALA A 464 -16.65 -9.99 17.86
CA ALA A 464 -15.37 -9.92 18.54
C ALA A 464 -14.19 -9.81 17.55
N LEU A 465 -14.24 -10.54 16.43
CA LEU A 465 -13.24 -10.45 15.36
C LEU A 465 -13.19 -9.03 14.78
N VAL A 466 -14.34 -8.44 14.47
CA VAL A 466 -14.42 -7.08 13.91
C VAL A 466 -13.87 -6.06 14.92
N LYS A 467 -14.23 -6.15 16.20
CA LYS A 467 -13.75 -5.25 17.25
C LYS A 467 -12.25 -5.33 17.54
N ARG A 468 -11.59 -6.41 17.18
CA ARG A 468 -10.12 -6.49 17.28
C ARG A 468 -9.42 -5.56 16.30
N ALA A 469 -10.01 -5.27 15.14
CA ALA A 469 -9.46 -4.28 14.23
C ALA A 469 -9.59 -2.87 14.83
N TYR A 470 -8.49 -2.15 14.94
CA TYR A 470 -8.41 -0.86 15.64
C TYR A 470 -9.43 0.20 15.19
N PRO A 471 -9.75 0.35 13.88
CA PRO A 471 -10.80 1.25 13.43
C PRO A 471 -12.19 0.93 14.01
N TYR A 472 -12.42 -0.30 14.45
CA TYR A 472 -13.71 -0.78 14.98
C TYR A 472 -13.71 -1.02 16.50
N ARG A 473 -12.71 -0.52 17.22
CA ARG A 473 -12.57 -0.69 18.68
C ARG A 473 -13.79 -0.18 19.47
N ASN A 474 -14.43 0.87 18.96
CA ASN A 474 -15.59 1.52 19.58
C ASN A 474 -16.94 1.05 18.97
N LEU A 475 -16.95 0.02 18.10
CA LEU A 475 -18.16 -0.43 17.41
C LEU A 475 -19.25 -0.84 18.40
N PRO A 476 -20.42 -0.17 18.41
CA PRO A 476 -21.57 -0.59 19.21
C PRO A 476 -22.19 -1.89 18.68
N ARG A 477 -22.73 -2.70 19.58
CA ARG A 477 -23.37 -3.96 19.20
C ARG A 477 -24.60 -3.72 18.30
N GLU A 478 -25.41 -2.74 18.61
CA GLU A 478 -26.62 -2.39 17.88
C GLU A 478 -26.31 -2.02 16.43
N LEU A 479 -25.18 -1.34 16.20
CA LEU A 479 -24.74 -0.97 14.87
C LEU A 479 -24.29 -2.18 14.05
N PHE A 480 -23.55 -3.10 14.69
CA PHE A 480 -23.19 -4.38 14.08
C PHE A 480 -24.43 -5.19 13.71
N ASP A 481 -25.40 -5.33 14.64
CA ASP A 481 -26.63 -6.08 14.42
C ASP A 481 -27.47 -5.50 13.30
N SER A 482 -27.50 -4.16 13.16
CA SER A 482 -28.18 -3.48 12.04
C SER A 482 -27.56 -3.82 10.69
N ILE A 483 -26.23 -3.90 10.61
CA ILE A 483 -25.53 -4.32 9.39
C ILE A 483 -25.79 -5.80 9.09
N ILE A 484 -25.79 -6.68 10.09
CA ILE A 484 -26.16 -8.08 9.90
C ILE A 484 -27.60 -8.23 9.38
N ALA A 485 -28.53 -7.45 9.91
CA ALA A 485 -29.91 -7.43 9.44
C ALA A 485 -29.97 -6.98 7.96
N MET A 486 -29.31 -5.90 7.61
CA MET A 486 -29.23 -5.42 6.23
C MET A 486 -28.65 -6.48 5.28
N LEU A 487 -27.55 -7.13 5.66
CA LEU A 487 -26.89 -8.13 4.83
C LEU A 487 -27.67 -9.45 4.72
N SER A 488 -28.54 -9.75 5.67
CA SER A 488 -29.39 -10.97 5.68
C SER A 488 -30.77 -10.78 5.05
N GLU A 489 -31.39 -9.63 5.25
CA GLU A 489 -32.73 -9.32 4.76
C GLU A 489 -32.71 -8.64 3.38
N GLY A 490 -31.60 -7.97 3.05
CA GLY A 490 -31.43 -7.16 1.85
C GLY A 490 -32.14 -5.82 1.93
N ILE A 491 -31.91 -5.00 0.92
CA ILE A 491 -32.53 -3.66 0.79
C ILE A 491 -33.78 -3.78 -0.08
N ALA A 492 -34.90 -3.30 0.44
CA ALA A 492 -36.16 -3.26 -0.32
C ALA A 492 -36.07 -2.23 -1.47
N ALA A 493 -36.26 -2.66 -2.70
CA ALA A 493 -36.31 -1.82 -3.88
C ALA A 493 -37.56 -2.10 -4.70
N ARG A 494 -37.92 -1.20 -5.65
CA ARG A 494 -39.13 -1.33 -6.51
C ARG A 494 -39.25 -2.64 -7.30
N ARG A 495 -38.15 -3.41 -7.45
CA ARG A 495 -38.10 -4.70 -8.20
C ARG A 495 -37.74 -5.90 -7.32
N GLY A 496 -37.97 -5.84 -6.01
CA GLY A 496 -37.64 -6.92 -5.07
C GLY A 496 -36.56 -6.56 -4.07
N ARG A 497 -36.11 -7.54 -3.26
CA ARG A 497 -35.02 -7.36 -2.30
C ARG A 497 -33.68 -7.68 -2.97
N TYR A 498 -32.75 -6.74 -2.90
CA TYR A 498 -31.37 -6.88 -3.42
C TYR A 498 -30.37 -6.82 -2.26
N GLY A 499 -29.22 -7.46 -2.42
CA GLY A 499 -28.11 -7.36 -1.47
C GLY A 499 -28.19 -8.27 -0.24
N ALA A 500 -29.13 -9.25 -0.23
CA ALA A 500 -29.15 -10.29 0.81
C ALA A 500 -28.04 -11.31 0.55
N TYR A 501 -26.86 -11.12 1.13
CA TYR A 501 -25.69 -11.96 0.94
C TYR A 501 -25.52 -13.02 2.05
N LEU A 502 -26.18 -12.85 3.19
CA LEU A 502 -26.08 -13.74 4.34
C LEU A 502 -27.40 -14.45 4.62
N HIS A 503 -27.29 -15.64 5.19
CA HIS A 503 -28.37 -16.32 5.91
C HIS A 503 -28.09 -16.19 7.40
N HIS A 504 -29.03 -15.62 8.13
CA HIS A 504 -28.95 -15.43 9.58
C HIS A 504 -29.87 -16.42 10.28
N ASP A 505 -29.30 -17.44 10.90
CA ASP A 505 -30.00 -18.34 11.82
C ASP A 505 -30.08 -17.67 13.20
N ARG A 506 -31.20 -17.00 13.45
CA ARG A 506 -31.42 -16.25 14.70
C ARG A 506 -31.54 -17.13 15.92
N VAL A 507 -31.94 -18.40 15.74
CA VAL A 507 -32.11 -19.34 16.86
C VAL A 507 -30.75 -19.81 17.37
N ASN A 508 -29.87 -20.21 16.46
CA ASN A 508 -28.54 -20.71 16.79
C ASN A 508 -27.47 -19.61 16.74
N ARG A 509 -27.84 -18.34 16.42
CA ARG A 509 -26.96 -17.19 16.28
C ARG A 509 -25.81 -17.44 15.30
N LYS A 510 -26.12 -18.05 14.15
CA LYS A 510 -25.15 -18.43 13.13
C LYS A 510 -25.37 -17.67 11.83
N LEU A 511 -24.25 -17.25 11.24
CA LEU A 511 -24.21 -16.51 9.99
C LEU A 511 -23.53 -17.36 8.92
N ARG A 512 -24.22 -17.55 7.78
CA ARG A 512 -23.72 -18.30 6.62
C ARG A 512 -23.82 -17.46 5.36
N ALA A 513 -22.88 -17.62 4.44
CA ALA A 513 -22.98 -16.98 3.13
C ALA A 513 -24.05 -17.62 2.26
N ARG A 514 -24.86 -16.79 1.58
CA ARG A 514 -25.77 -17.26 0.54
C ARG A 514 -25.02 -17.56 -0.75
N ARG A 515 -25.66 -18.37 -1.62
CA ARG A 515 -25.17 -18.61 -2.98
C ARG A 515 -24.94 -17.29 -3.72
N GLY A 516 -23.75 -17.10 -4.29
CA GLY A 516 -23.36 -15.86 -4.95
C GLY A 516 -22.61 -14.85 -4.07
N ALA A 517 -22.68 -14.90 -2.74
CA ALA A 517 -21.95 -14.01 -1.85
C ALA A 517 -20.43 -14.09 -2.06
N ARG A 518 -19.90 -15.29 -2.32
CA ARG A 518 -18.47 -15.51 -2.61
C ARG A 518 -18.03 -14.79 -3.89
N LEU A 519 -18.85 -14.85 -4.95
CA LEU A 519 -18.55 -14.17 -6.20
C LEU A 519 -18.56 -12.64 -5.98
N ALA A 520 -19.57 -12.12 -5.29
CA ALA A 520 -19.67 -10.72 -4.94
C ALA A 520 -18.44 -10.26 -4.13
N ALA A 521 -18.02 -11.02 -3.11
CA ALA A 521 -16.86 -10.71 -2.30
C ALA A 521 -15.55 -10.70 -3.11
N ILE A 522 -15.35 -11.65 -4.03
CA ILE A 522 -14.13 -11.73 -4.84
C ILE A 522 -14.08 -10.63 -5.91
N THR A 523 -15.21 -10.29 -6.52
CA THR A 523 -15.29 -9.21 -7.54
C THR A 523 -15.16 -7.82 -6.95
N SER A 524 -15.50 -7.64 -5.68
CA SER A 524 -15.35 -6.39 -4.92
C SER A 524 -14.05 -6.40 -4.09
N GLY A 525 -12.93 -6.74 -4.71
CA GLY A 525 -11.67 -7.05 -4.02
C GLY A 525 -10.87 -5.87 -3.45
N GLY A 526 -11.41 -4.64 -3.44
CA GLY A 526 -10.77 -3.45 -2.87
C GLY A 526 -11.69 -2.73 -1.90
N ALA A 527 -11.15 -1.77 -1.15
CA ALA A 527 -11.97 -0.85 -0.38
C ALA A 527 -12.90 -0.07 -1.34
N ILE A 528 -14.14 0.12 -0.94
CA ILE A 528 -15.10 0.93 -1.70
C ILE A 528 -14.56 2.36 -1.74
N PRO A 529 -14.27 2.93 -2.93
CA PRO A 529 -13.75 4.28 -3.02
C PRO A 529 -14.79 5.30 -2.53
N GLU A 530 -14.30 6.40 -1.98
CA GLU A 530 -15.19 7.51 -1.55
C GLU A 530 -15.80 8.24 -2.73
N THR A 531 -15.06 8.30 -3.85
CA THR A 531 -15.50 8.89 -5.12
C THR A 531 -15.56 7.84 -6.21
N ALA A 532 -16.60 7.86 -7.01
CA ALA A 532 -16.72 6.99 -8.19
C ALA A 532 -15.89 7.55 -9.36
N LEU A 533 -15.52 6.68 -10.29
CA LEU A 533 -14.91 7.06 -11.55
C LEU A 533 -15.93 6.97 -12.68
N PHE A 534 -16.13 8.06 -13.38
CA PHE A 534 -16.96 8.14 -14.58
C PHE A 534 -16.13 7.77 -15.82
N THR A 535 -16.62 6.82 -16.60
CA THR A 535 -15.98 6.42 -17.86
C THR A 535 -16.25 7.46 -18.94
N VAL A 536 -15.19 8.00 -19.57
CA VAL A 536 -15.29 8.94 -20.67
C VAL A 536 -15.39 8.18 -21.99
N VAL A 537 -16.46 8.44 -22.75
CA VAL A 537 -16.78 7.75 -24.00
C VAL A 537 -16.87 8.76 -25.14
N ALA A 538 -16.00 8.61 -26.15
CA ALA A 538 -16.02 9.43 -27.36
C ALA A 538 -17.24 9.10 -28.24
N GLN A 539 -17.87 10.11 -28.76
CA GLN A 539 -18.96 9.97 -29.74
C GLN A 539 -18.52 10.55 -31.10
N PRO A 540 -19.00 9.95 -32.22
CA PRO A 540 -19.99 8.85 -32.35
C PRO A 540 -19.41 7.43 -32.19
N GLU A 541 -18.10 7.25 -32.12
CA GLU A 541 -17.41 5.95 -32.25
C GLU A 541 -17.60 5.02 -31.05
N GLY A 542 -17.99 5.55 -29.88
CA GLY A 542 -18.21 4.76 -28.67
C GLY A 542 -16.93 4.27 -27.97
N GLY A 543 -15.76 4.76 -28.39
CA GLY A 543 -14.47 4.40 -27.80
C GLY A 543 -14.30 4.95 -26.39
N ILE A 544 -13.68 4.16 -25.49
CA ILE A 544 -13.33 4.62 -24.15
C ILE A 544 -12.04 5.46 -24.25
N VAL A 545 -12.13 6.73 -23.86
CA VAL A 545 -11.01 7.68 -23.84
C VAL A 545 -10.25 7.65 -22.53
N GLY A 546 -10.97 7.46 -21.42
CA GLY A 546 -10.37 7.48 -20.08
C GLY A 546 -11.42 7.51 -18.97
N THR A 547 -11.02 8.00 -17.81
CA THR A 547 -11.91 8.17 -16.66
C THR A 547 -11.77 9.57 -16.06
N LEU A 548 -12.85 10.09 -15.48
CA LEU A 548 -12.90 11.31 -14.69
C LEU A 548 -13.41 10.99 -13.29
N ASP A 549 -12.96 11.73 -12.30
CA ASP A 549 -13.48 11.62 -10.93
C ASP A 549 -14.95 12.08 -10.89
N GLU A 550 -15.74 11.48 -10.00
CA GLU A 550 -17.16 11.77 -9.84
C GLU A 550 -17.42 13.25 -9.57
N ASP A 551 -16.66 13.86 -8.67
CA ASP A 551 -16.80 15.28 -8.33
C ASP A 551 -16.58 16.15 -9.56
N PHE A 552 -15.50 15.88 -10.32
CA PHE A 552 -15.23 16.61 -11.56
C PHE A 552 -16.32 16.38 -12.62
N ALA A 553 -16.82 15.13 -12.73
CA ALA A 553 -17.85 14.80 -13.71
C ALA A 553 -19.18 15.47 -13.37
N ILE A 554 -19.56 15.54 -12.07
CA ILE A 554 -20.81 16.15 -11.60
C ILE A 554 -20.75 17.67 -11.72
N GLU A 555 -19.62 18.28 -11.45
CA GLU A 555 -19.41 19.73 -11.57
C GLU A 555 -19.27 20.20 -13.03
N SER A 556 -18.98 19.28 -13.97
CA SER A 556 -18.81 19.61 -15.39
C SER A 556 -20.15 19.80 -16.08
N ASN A 557 -20.20 20.81 -16.97
CA ASN A 557 -21.37 21.13 -17.78
C ASN A 557 -21.19 20.67 -19.23
N ALA A 558 -22.32 20.48 -19.92
CA ALA A 558 -22.29 20.27 -21.36
C ALA A 558 -21.69 21.50 -22.06
N GLY A 559 -20.69 21.26 -22.91
CA GLY A 559 -19.92 22.32 -23.57
C GLY A 559 -18.52 22.55 -22.98
N ASP A 560 -18.25 22.10 -21.74
CA ASP A 560 -16.93 22.21 -21.14
C ASP A 560 -15.89 21.39 -21.92
N ILE A 561 -14.67 21.95 -22.02
CA ILE A 561 -13.57 21.29 -22.72
C ILE A 561 -12.59 20.72 -21.69
N VAL A 562 -12.34 19.42 -21.79
CA VAL A 562 -11.39 18.69 -20.93
C VAL A 562 -10.29 18.07 -21.77
N LEU A 563 -9.08 18.07 -21.25
CA LEU A 563 -7.93 17.41 -21.89
C LEU A 563 -7.77 16.01 -21.32
N LEU A 564 -7.82 14.99 -22.18
CA LEU A 564 -7.60 13.59 -21.82
C LEU A 564 -6.74 12.92 -22.89
N GLY A 565 -5.58 12.40 -22.47
CA GLY A 565 -4.64 11.71 -23.36
C GLY A 565 -4.09 12.60 -24.49
N ASN A 566 -3.74 13.85 -24.18
CA ASN A 566 -3.28 14.88 -25.13
C ASN A 566 -4.32 15.34 -26.18
N THR A 567 -5.56 14.93 -26.04
CA THR A 567 -6.67 15.36 -26.94
C THR A 567 -7.66 16.19 -26.15
N SER A 568 -8.11 17.29 -26.75
CA SER A 568 -9.16 18.14 -26.18
C SER A 568 -10.52 17.55 -26.48
N TRP A 569 -11.30 17.30 -25.45
CA TRP A 569 -12.62 16.71 -25.53
C TRP A 569 -13.68 17.68 -25.04
N ARG A 570 -14.74 17.91 -25.79
CA ARG A 570 -15.90 18.69 -25.37
C ARG A 570 -16.92 17.76 -24.72
N ILE A 571 -17.33 18.06 -23.50
CA ILE A 571 -18.36 17.29 -22.78
C ILE A 571 -19.72 17.55 -23.46
N ARG A 572 -20.33 16.50 -23.94
CA ARG A 572 -21.69 16.51 -24.49
C ARG A 572 -22.72 16.30 -23.41
N ARG A 573 -22.50 15.32 -22.56
CA ARG A 573 -23.45 14.93 -21.52
C ARG A 573 -22.77 14.14 -20.42
N VAL A 574 -23.18 14.39 -19.17
CA VAL A 574 -22.84 13.57 -18.01
C VAL A 574 -24.03 12.67 -17.65
N GLU A 575 -23.81 11.38 -17.64
CA GLU A 575 -24.82 10.36 -17.32
C GLU A 575 -24.55 9.79 -15.93
N GLY A 576 -25.03 10.47 -14.87
CA GLY A 576 -24.79 10.09 -13.48
C GLY A 576 -25.23 8.67 -13.13
N LYS A 577 -26.33 8.17 -13.72
CA LYS A 577 -26.84 6.81 -13.45
C LYS A 577 -25.98 5.68 -14.04
N SER A 578 -25.30 5.95 -15.14
CA SER A 578 -24.44 4.97 -15.82
C SER A 578 -22.96 5.17 -15.52
N GLY A 579 -22.59 6.23 -14.79
CA GLY A 579 -21.20 6.60 -14.51
C GLY A 579 -20.42 6.91 -15.79
N ARG A 580 -21.04 7.59 -16.77
CA ARG A 580 -20.43 7.90 -18.07
C ARG A 580 -20.44 9.40 -18.34
N VAL A 581 -19.37 9.85 -18.98
CA VAL A 581 -19.27 11.18 -19.57
C VAL A 581 -19.11 11.00 -21.07
N LEU A 582 -20.11 11.49 -21.83
CA LEU A 582 -20.06 11.44 -23.28
C LEU A 582 -19.33 12.68 -23.78
N VAL A 583 -18.34 12.49 -24.61
CA VAL A 583 -17.50 13.57 -25.15
C VAL A 583 -17.40 13.50 -26.67
N GLU A 584 -17.10 14.63 -27.28
CA GLU A 584 -16.71 14.70 -28.69
C GLU A 584 -15.36 15.39 -28.82
N ASP A 585 -14.68 15.18 -29.93
CA ASP A 585 -13.43 15.88 -30.23
C ASP A 585 -13.69 17.40 -30.26
N ALA A 586 -12.85 18.16 -29.58
CA ALA A 586 -12.99 19.62 -29.43
C ALA A 586 -12.04 20.39 -30.35
N HIS A 587 -11.85 19.92 -31.61
CA HIS A 587 -11.05 20.63 -32.61
C HIS A 587 -11.49 22.09 -32.81
#